data_616d20fc977167f3b65f1656b58ebeb8
#
_entry.id   616d20fc977167f3b65f1656b58ebeb8
#
_cell.length_a   1.000
_cell.length_b   1.000
_cell.length_c   1.000
_cell.angle_alpha   90.00
_cell.angle_beta   90.00
_cell.angle_gamma   90.00
#
_symmetry.space_group_name_H-M   'P 1'
#
loop_
_entity.id
_entity.type
_entity.pdbx_description
1 polymer ?
#
loop_
_entity_poly.entity_id
_entity_poly.type
_entity_poly.pdbx_seq_one_letter_code
_entity_poly.pdbx_strand_id
1 'polypeptide(L)'
;MADLILYTRQFCGYCTAAKRLLDGKGVSYTEHDATFSPDLRQEMIGKANGRTTFPQIFIDGVHVGGCDELHALDRAGKLDPMLTGA
;
A
#
# COMPACT_ATOMS: atom_id res chain seq x y z
N MET A 1 -13.75 8.37 -4.62
CA MET A 1 -12.39 7.78 -4.75
C MET A 1 -11.98 7.19 -3.42
N ALA A 2 -11.27 6.09 -3.47
CA ALA A 2 -10.80 5.43 -2.26
C ALA A 2 -9.68 6.23 -1.58
N ASP A 3 -9.61 6.14 -0.26
CA ASP A 3 -8.50 6.66 0.52
C ASP A 3 -7.38 5.62 0.53
N LEU A 4 -6.30 5.91 -0.17
CA LEU A 4 -5.22 4.97 -0.43
C LEU A 4 -3.96 5.42 0.31
N ILE A 5 -3.46 4.57 1.19
CA ILE A 5 -2.29 4.87 2.01
C ILE A 5 -1.25 3.77 1.84
N LEU A 6 -0.01 4.16 1.58
CA LEU A 6 1.13 3.26 1.47
C LEU A 6 2.19 3.64 2.50
N TYR A 7 2.70 2.64 3.20
CA TYR A 7 3.91 2.79 4.02
C TYR A 7 5.07 2.17 3.24
N THR A 8 6.11 2.97 2.99
CA THR A 8 7.24 2.61 2.14
C THR A 8 8.56 2.90 2.83
N ARG A 9 9.65 2.49 2.20
CA ARG A 9 11.02 2.87 2.59
C ARG A 9 11.87 3.00 1.35
N GLN A 10 13.04 3.66 1.48
CA GLN A 10 14.00 3.79 0.40
C GLN A 10 14.60 2.43 0.03
N PHE A 11 15.08 2.32 -1.20
CA PHE A 11 15.75 1.13 -1.73
C PHE A 11 14.88 -0.13 -1.59
N CYS A 12 13.58 0.02 -1.83
CA CYS A 12 12.62 -1.06 -1.76
C CYS A 12 12.02 -1.32 -3.14
N GLY A 13 12.45 -2.40 -3.79
CA GLY A 13 11.94 -2.76 -5.12
C GLY A 13 10.45 -3.06 -5.12
N TYR A 14 9.94 -3.69 -4.08
CA TYR A 14 8.51 -3.99 -3.94
C TYR A 14 7.69 -2.72 -3.74
N CYS A 15 8.22 -1.73 -3.03
CA CYS A 15 7.57 -0.43 -2.90
C CYS A 15 7.44 0.25 -4.27
N THR A 16 8.51 0.22 -5.06
CA THR A 16 8.51 0.76 -6.42
C THR A 16 7.49 0.05 -7.30
N ALA A 17 7.45 -1.27 -7.24
CA ALA A 17 6.50 -2.06 -8.03
C ALA A 17 5.05 -1.75 -7.66
N ALA A 18 4.75 -1.61 -6.37
CA ALA A 18 3.41 -1.24 -5.92
C ALA A 18 3.01 0.15 -6.42
N LYS A 19 3.92 1.12 -6.31
CA LYS A 19 3.65 2.48 -6.79
C LYS A 19 3.44 2.51 -8.30
N ARG A 20 4.21 1.75 -9.07
CA ARG A 20 4.04 1.67 -10.52
C ARG A 20 2.67 1.14 -10.90
N LEU A 21 2.19 0.12 -10.21
CA LEU A 21 0.84 -0.42 -10.48
C LEU A 21 -0.22 0.65 -10.25
N LEU A 22 -0.15 1.34 -9.13
CA LEU A 22 -1.13 2.37 -8.78
C LEU A 22 -1.03 3.59 -9.69
N ASP A 23 0.19 4.02 -10.04
CA ASP A 23 0.40 5.11 -10.99
C ASP A 23 -0.18 4.77 -12.36
N GLY A 24 -0.01 3.53 -12.81
CA GLY A 24 -0.58 3.06 -14.07
C GLY A 24 -2.11 3.06 -14.08
N LYS A 25 -2.74 2.98 -12.91
CA LYS A 25 -4.20 3.08 -12.81
C LYS A 25 -4.69 4.50 -12.64
N GLY A 26 -3.78 5.48 -12.56
CA GLY A 26 -4.16 6.89 -12.48
C GLY A 26 -4.77 7.30 -11.16
N VAL A 27 -4.56 6.55 -10.09
CA VAL A 27 -5.11 6.88 -8.77
C VAL A 27 -4.10 7.63 -7.92
N SER A 28 -4.60 8.48 -7.04
CA SER A 28 -3.78 9.21 -6.06
C SER A 28 -3.67 8.40 -4.78
N TYR A 29 -2.54 8.52 -4.10
CA TYR A 29 -2.32 7.88 -2.82
C TYR A 29 -1.46 8.74 -1.92
N THR A 30 -1.56 8.51 -0.61
CA THR A 30 -0.69 9.12 0.37
C THR A 30 0.44 8.15 0.68
N GLU A 31 1.67 8.60 0.53
CA GLU A 31 2.84 7.79 0.84
C GLU A 31 3.46 8.25 2.16
N HIS A 32 3.61 7.32 3.10
CA HIS A 32 4.34 7.53 4.33
C HIS A 32 5.68 6.83 4.21
N ASP A 33 6.75 7.62 3.95
CA ASP A 33 8.11 7.08 3.89
C ASP A 33 8.63 6.92 5.31
N ALA A 34 8.79 5.68 5.74
CA ALA A 34 9.21 5.33 7.09
C ALA A 34 10.72 5.09 7.21
N THR A 35 11.51 5.42 6.18
CA THR A 35 12.95 5.14 6.14
C THR A 35 13.67 5.65 7.39
N PHE A 36 13.40 6.89 7.77
CA PHE A 36 14.03 7.52 8.92
C PHE A 36 13.02 7.88 10.03
N SER A 37 11.87 7.19 10.04
CA SER A 37 10.81 7.49 11.00
C SER A 37 10.39 6.22 11.75
N PRO A 38 10.98 5.96 12.93
CA PRO A 38 10.54 4.84 13.77
C PRO A 38 9.06 4.95 14.16
N ASP A 39 8.53 6.16 14.31
CA ASP A 39 7.13 6.38 14.64
C ASP A 39 6.20 5.89 13.54
N LEU A 40 6.50 6.24 12.28
CA LEU A 40 5.72 5.75 11.14
C LEU A 40 5.81 4.23 11.00
N ARG A 41 6.99 3.66 11.27
CA ARG A 41 7.17 2.22 11.24
C ARG A 41 6.32 1.53 12.30
N GLN A 42 6.31 2.05 13.52
CA GLN A 42 5.48 1.49 14.59
C GLN A 42 3.99 1.61 14.28
N GLU A 43 3.59 2.76 13.73
CA GLU A 43 2.21 2.96 13.28
C GLU A 43 1.80 1.90 12.24
N MET A 44 2.66 1.67 11.25
CA MET A 44 2.43 0.65 10.23
C MET A 44 2.28 -0.74 10.84
N ILE A 45 3.20 -1.12 11.72
CA ILE A 45 3.17 -2.45 12.36
C ILE A 45 1.87 -2.65 13.13
N GLY A 46 1.44 -1.64 13.87
CA GLY A 46 0.19 -1.71 14.62
C GLY A 46 -1.04 -1.86 13.74
N LYS A 47 -1.06 -1.19 12.59
CA LYS A 47 -2.18 -1.26 11.64
C LYS A 47 -2.14 -2.49 10.75
N ALA A 48 -0.96 -3.05 10.53
CA ALA A 48 -0.73 -4.17 9.61
C ALA A 48 -0.73 -5.53 10.31
N ASN A 49 -1.39 -5.62 11.46
CA ASN A 49 -1.50 -6.88 12.22
C ASN A 49 -0.14 -7.47 12.57
N GLY A 50 0.84 -6.62 12.88
CA GLY A 50 2.18 -7.03 13.28
C GLY A 50 3.15 -7.25 12.13
N ARG A 51 2.75 -7.07 10.88
CA ARG A 51 3.68 -7.20 9.73
C ARG A 51 4.69 -6.06 9.76
N THR A 52 5.94 -6.39 9.47
CA THR A 52 7.07 -5.46 9.52
C THR A 52 7.68 -5.20 8.16
N THR A 53 7.15 -5.79 7.11
CA THR A 53 7.69 -5.68 5.74
C THR A 53 7.13 -4.46 5.01
N PHE A 54 7.83 -4.03 3.98
CA PHE A 54 7.42 -2.92 3.12
C PHE A 54 7.21 -3.42 1.69
N PRO A 55 6.28 -2.83 0.93
CA PRO A 55 5.31 -1.84 1.38
C PRO A 55 4.18 -2.47 2.19
N GLN A 56 3.44 -1.63 2.94
CA GLN A 56 2.14 -2.02 3.50
C GLN A 56 1.10 -1.05 2.96
N ILE A 57 -0.01 -1.58 2.48
CA ILE A 57 -0.99 -0.84 1.70
C ILE A 57 -2.36 -0.95 2.37
N PHE A 58 -3.04 0.19 2.45
CA PHE A 58 -4.38 0.29 3.05
C PHE A 58 -5.30 1.01 2.09
N ILE A 59 -6.50 0.46 1.88
CA ILE A 59 -7.54 1.07 1.04
C ILE A 59 -8.78 1.27 1.90
N ASP A 60 -9.19 2.53 2.09
CA ASP A 60 -10.32 2.91 2.96
C ASP A 60 -10.20 2.31 4.35
N GLY A 61 -8.98 2.29 4.90
CA GLY A 61 -8.71 1.72 6.21
C GLY A 61 -8.57 0.21 6.25
N VAL A 62 -8.82 -0.48 5.15
CA VAL A 62 -8.68 -1.94 5.07
C VAL A 62 -7.25 -2.31 4.72
N HIS A 63 -6.64 -3.18 5.52
CA HIS A 63 -5.28 -3.64 5.27
C HIS A 63 -5.26 -4.61 4.09
N VAL A 64 -4.66 -4.18 2.98
CA VAL A 64 -4.49 -5.02 1.79
C VAL A 64 -3.30 -5.95 1.98
N GLY A 65 -2.21 -5.44 2.52
CA GLY A 65 -0.96 -6.17 2.67
C GLY A 65 0.16 -5.50 1.90
N GLY A 66 1.05 -6.30 1.33
CA GLY A 66 2.20 -5.83 0.57
C GLY A 66 1.97 -5.83 -0.93
N CYS A 67 3.09 -5.74 -1.66
CA CYS A 67 3.08 -5.70 -3.13
C CYS A 67 2.43 -6.96 -3.72
N ASP A 68 2.74 -8.15 -3.19
CA ASP A 68 2.21 -9.40 -3.71
C ASP A 68 0.68 -9.46 -3.60
N GLU A 69 0.14 -9.08 -2.45
CA GLU A 69 -1.31 -9.05 -2.22
C GLU A 69 -1.98 -8.02 -3.12
N LEU A 70 -1.35 -6.86 -3.32
CA LEU A 70 -1.88 -5.83 -4.22
C LEU A 70 -1.99 -6.35 -5.66
N HIS A 71 -0.93 -6.98 -6.16
CA HIS A 71 -0.91 -7.55 -7.51
C HIS A 71 -1.90 -8.70 -7.64
N ALA A 72 -2.08 -9.52 -6.59
CA ALA A 72 -3.04 -10.61 -6.59
C ALA A 72 -4.48 -10.09 -6.73
N LEU A 73 -4.81 -9.01 -6.02
CA LEU A 73 -6.13 -8.37 -6.15
C LEU A 73 -6.34 -7.85 -7.58
N ASP A 74 -5.30 -7.27 -8.17
CA ASP A 74 -5.39 -6.74 -9.53
C ASP A 74 -5.65 -7.86 -10.54
N ARG A 75 -4.90 -8.96 -10.44
CA ARG A 75 -5.09 -10.10 -11.33
C ARG A 75 -6.47 -10.74 -11.19
N ALA A 76 -7.03 -10.70 -9.99
CA ALA A 76 -8.38 -11.24 -9.72
C ALA A 76 -9.51 -10.30 -10.14
N GLY A 77 -9.19 -9.09 -10.64
CA GLY A 77 -10.19 -8.10 -10.99
C GLY A 77 -10.86 -7.44 -9.80
N LYS A 78 -10.29 -7.57 -8.60
CA LYS A 78 -10.88 -7.05 -7.36
C LYS A 78 -10.33 -5.71 -6.95
N LEU A 79 -9.18 -5.30 -7.50
CA LEU A 79 -8.53 -4.06 -7.10
C LEU A 79 -9.28 -2.83 -7.60
N ASP A 80 -9.65 -2.80 -8.87
CA ASP A 80 -10.31 -1.62 -9.46
C ASP A 80 -11.59 -1.22 -8.71
N PRO A 81 -12.51 -2.15 -8.36
CA PRO A 81 -13.65 -1.78 -7.55
C PRO A 81 -13.27 -1.17 -6.20
N MET A 82 -12.22 -1.65 -5.55
CA MET A 82 -11.75 -1.08 -4.29
C MET A 82 -11.23 0.34 -4.47
N LEU A 83 -10.53 0.61 -5.58
CA LEU A 83 -9.96 1.93 -5.86
C LEU A 83 -11.01 2.96 -6.21
N THR A 84 -12.09 2.56 -6.86
CA THR A 84 -13.16 3.48 -7.25
C THR A 84 -14.18 3.70 -6.14
N GLY A 85 -14.12 2.93 -5.08
CA GLY A 85 -15.09 3.01 -4.00
C GLY A 85 -16.47 2.42 -4.36
N ALA A 86 -16.51 1.66 -5.43
CA ALA A 86 -17.75 1.04 -5.89
C ALA A 86 -17.95 -0.35 -5.29
#